data_1133b51410724c61c3870131ebd7637d
#
_entry.id   1133b51410724c61c3870131ebd7637d
#
_cell.length_a   1.000
_cell.length_b   1.000
_cell.length_c   1.000
_cell.angle_alpha   90.00
_cell.angle_beta   90.00
_cell.angle_gamma   90.00
#
_symmetry.space_group_name_H-M   'P 1'
#
loop_
_entity.id
_entity.type
_entity.pdbx_description
1 polymer ?
#
loop_
_entity_poly.entity_id
_entity_poly.type
_entity_poly.pdbx_seq_one_letter_code
_entity_poly.pdbx_strand_id
1 'polypeptide(L)'
;MFPHGNILLTSTHKKLEYSRTVTFLDGMKAMKYTPQDIGKMVRETRKAFGVTQKALALTSGTGLRFIIELERGKATAEIGKVLTILQTLGIQLTLTPPPAATKRG
;
A
#
# COMPACT_ATOMS: atom_id res chain seq x y z
N MET A 1 -13.86 -23.09 -9.07
CA MET A 1 -13.50 -23.01 -9.18
C MET A 1 -13.09 -22.53 -9.16
N PHE A 2 -13.19 -21.68 -9.27
CA PHE A 2 -12.62 -21.13 -9.17
C PHE A 2 -12.50 -20.65 -9.32
N PRO A 3 -12.55 -20.41 -9.49
CA PRO A 3 -12.03 -19.91 -9.60
C PRO A 3 -11.80 -19.44 -9.43
N HIS A 4 -11.52 -18.92 -9.50
CA HIS A 4 -10.82 -18.62 -9.17
C HIS A 4 -10.30 -18.46 -8.88
N GLY A 5 -10.65 -18.35 -9.01
CA GLY A 5 -9.77 -18.47 -8.61
C GLY A 5 -9.56 -18.52 -8.24
N ASN A 6 -9.41 -18.23 -8.43
CA ASN A 6 -8.76 -18.60 -8.02
C ASN A 6 -8.52 -18.92 -7.68
N ILE A 7 -8.63 -18.62 -7.62
CA ILE A 7 -8.00 -19.16 -7.28
C ILE A 7 -7.84 -19.38 -6.97
N LEU A 8 -7.84 -19.02 -7.00
CA LEU A 8 -7.31 -19.51 -6.62
C LEU A 8 -7.30 -19.80 -6.29
N LEU A 9 -7.56 -19.47 -6.35
CA LEU A 9 -7.17 -19.97 -5.93
C LEU A 9 -7.19 -20.41 -5.79
N THR A 10 -7.38 -20.31 -5.88
CA THR A 10 -7.04 -20.93 -5.70
C THR A 10 -6.94 -21.24 -5.43
N SER A 11 -7.04 -21.08 -5.31
CA SER A 11 -6.67 -21.63 -5.00
C SER A 11 -6.85 -21.69 -4.60
N THR A 12 -6.98 -21.32 -4.54
CA THR A 12 -6.75 -21.61 -4.18
C THR A 12 -7.15 -21.85 -3.69
N HIS A 13 -7.45 -21.75 -3.40
CA HIS A 13 -7.58 -22.22 -3.00
C HIS A 13 -7.59 -22.81 -2.56
N LYS A 14 -7.72 -22.89 -2.18
CA LYS A 14 -7.53 -23.35 -1.63
C LYS A 14 -7.03 -23.45 -1.06
N LYS A 15 -7.04 -23.45 -0.89
CA LYS A 15 -6.22 -23.42 -0.18
C LYS A 15 -6.24 -22.66 0.87
N LEU A 16 -6.81 -22.17 1.25
CA LEU A 16 -6.88 -21.30 2.05
C LEU A 16 -6.91 -21.77 3.33
N GLU A 17 -7.40 -22.60 3.76
CA GLU A 17 -7.39 -22.94 4.98
C GLU A 17 -6.39 -23.73 5.32
N TYR A 18 -5.93 -24.32 4.55
CA TYR A 18 -4.97 -25.20 4.68
C TYR A 18 -4.03 -24.75 5.51
N SER A 19 -4.02 -24.16 5.73
CA SER A 19 -3.06 -23.81 6.25
C SER A 19 -3.21 -22.50 6.48
N ARG A 20 -4.05 -22.09 7.24
CA ARG A 20 -4.16 -20.78 7.55
C ARG A 20 -2.93 -20.27 8.15
N THR A 21 -2.24 -21.04 8.97
CA THR A 21 -0.99 -20.63 9.56
C THR A 21 0.07 -20.40 8.52
N VAL A 22 0.15 -21.32 7.58
CA VAL A 22 1.12 -21.17 6.52
C VAL A 22 0.80 -19.97 5.68
N THR A 23 -0.47 -19.76 5.38
CA THR A 23 -0.88 -18.63 4.59
C THR A 23 -0.55 -17.33 5.28
N PHE A 24 -0.76 -17.30 6.59
CA PHE A 24 -0.47 -16.12 7.36
C PHE A 24 1.02 -15.80 7.34
N LEU A 25 1.85 -16.81 7.52
CA LEU A 25 3.29 -16.60 7.48
C LEU A 25 3.77 -16.18 6.10
N ASP A 26 3.18 -16.76 5.07
CA ASP A 26 3.55 -16.38 3.72
C ASP A 26 3.16 -14.94 3.47
N GLY A 27 2.01 -14.52 3.98
CA GLY A 27 1.58 -13.15 3.84
C GLY A 27 2.53 -12.20 4.53
N MET A 28 3.04 -12.58 5.69
CA MET A 28 3.97 -11.75 6.41
C MET A 28 5.30 -11.66 5.69
N LYS A 29 5.76 -12.78 5.15
CA LYS A 29 7.00 -12.77 4.43
C LYS A 29 6.89 -12.02 3.14
N ALA A 30 5.73 -12.12 2.52
CA ALA A 30 5.51 -11.51 1.25
C ALA A 30 4.87 -10.15 1.38
N MET A 31 4.99 -9.54 2.57
CA MET A 31 4.41 -8.25 2.76
C MET A 31 4.93 -7.35 1.67
N LYS A 32 4.03 -6.84 0.86
CA LYS A 32 4.41 -6.08 -0.29
C LYS A 32 4.72 -4.65 -0.03
N TYR A 33 4.17 -4.08 1.00
CA TYR A 33 4.32 -2.66 1.21
C TYR A 33 5.03 -2.36 2.50
N THR A 34 6.16 -1.71 2.37
CA THR A 34 6.92 -1.19 3.50
C THR A 34 6.91 0.33 3.37
N PRO A 35 7.33 1.05 4.40
CA PRO A 35 7.46 2.50 4.27
C PRO A 35 8.34 2.88 3.09
N GLN A 36 9.39 2.10 2.81
CA GLN A 36 10.26 2.37 1.68
C GLN A 36 9.53 2.19 0.37
N ASP A 37 8.65 1.18 0.27
CA ASP A 37 7.89 0.97 -0.95
C ASP A 37 6.93 2.11 -1.21
N ILE A 38 6.29 2.61 -0.16
CA ILE A 38 5.38 3.75 -0.28
C ILE A 38 6.17 4.97 -0.74
N GLY A 39 7.31 5.22 -0.10
CA GLY A 39 8.14 6.37 -0.46
C GLY A 39 8.62 6.30 -1.90
N LYS A 40 8.99 5.10 -2.34
CA LYS A 40 9.45 4.91 -3.71
C LYS A 40 8.32 5.16 -4.70
N MET A 41 7.13 4.68 -4.40
CA MET A 41 5.97 4.88 -5.26
C MET A 41 5.66 6.38 -5.39
N VAL A 42 5.70 7.10 -4.28
CA VAL A 42 5.46 8.53 -4.29
C VAL A 42 6.50 9.22 -5.16
N ARG A 43 7.77 8.88 -4.97
CA ARG A 43 8.83 9.50 -5.73
C ARG A 43 8.71 9.23 -7.22
N GLU A 44 8.47 7.99 -7.59
CA GLU A 44 8.37 7.62 -9.00
C GLU A 44 7.17 8.27 -9.67
N THR A 45 6.03 8.29 -8.97
CA THR A 45 4.85 8.91 -9.53
C THR A 45 5.03 10.41 -9.69
N ARG A 46 5.63 11.04 -8.66
CA ARG A 46 5.92 12.45 -8.71
C ARG A 46 6.80 12.80 -9.91
N LYS A 47 7.87 12.02 -10.08
CA LYS A 47 8.79 12.27 -11.20
C LYS A 47 8.15 12.02 -12.55
N ALA A 48 7.29 11.02 -12.62
CA ALA A 48 6.58 10.73 -13.86
C ALA A 48 5.68 11.90 -14.28
N PHE A 49 5.16 12.63 -13.31
CA PHE A 49 4.36 13.80 -13.60
C PHE A 49 5.20 15.08 -13.77
N GLY A 50 6.50 14.98 -13.60
CA GLY A 50 7.36 16.15 -13.74
C GLY A 50 7.22 17.14 -12.60
N VAL A 51 6.82 16.66 -11.42
CA VAL A 51 6.55 17.53 -10.28
C VAL A 51 7.73 17.48 -9.31
N THR A 52 8.16 18.65 -8.82
CA THR A 52 9.26 18.68 -7.83
C THR A 52 8.72 18.36 -6.44
N GLN A 53 9.63 18.02 -5.54
CA GLN A 53 9.24 17.81 -4.15
C GLN A 53 8.59 19.05 -3.57
N LYS A 54 9.11 20.20 -3.89
CA LYS A 54 8.57 21.45 -3.39
C LYS A 54 7.16 21.69 -3.91
N ALA A 55 6.93 21.45 -5.18
CA ALA A 55 5.62 21.62 -5.77
C ALA A 55 4.61 20.66 -5.15
N LEU A 56 5.03 19.43 -4.91
CA LEU A 56 4.16 18.45 -4.27
C LEU A 56 3.83 18.89 -2.83
N ALA A 57 4.81 19.39 -2.12
CA ALA A 57 4.59 19.86 -0.75
C ALA A 57 3.55 20.98 -0.73
N LEU A 58 3.65 21.92 -1.68
CA LEU A 58 2.69 23.01 -1.74
C LEU A 58 1.30 22.52 -2.10
N THR A 59 1.20 21.66 -3.09
CA THR A 59 -0.09 21.18 -3.57
C THR A 59 -0.79 20.31 -2.52
N SER A 60 -0.02 19.48 -1.83
CA SER A 60 -0.61 18.59 -0.83
C SER A 60 -0.82 19.26 0.52
N GLY A 61 -0.25 20.46 0.70
CA GLY A 61 -0.38 21.14 1.98
C GLY A 61 0.48 20.54 3.08
N THR A 62 1.46 19.70 2.72
CA THR A 62 2.38 19.14 3.71
C THR A 62 3.70 19.90 3.58
N GLY A 63 4.64 19.71 4.45
CA GLY A 63 5.91 20.41 4.36
C GLY A 63 6.88 19.73 3.41
N LEU A 64 7.83 20.48 2.88
CA LEU A 64 8.85 19.92 2.01
C LEU A 64 9.64 18.83 2.73
N ARG A 65 9.98 19.06 3.98
CA ARG A 65 10.73 18.09 4.74
C ARG A 65 9.96 16.78 4.87
N PHE A 66 8.63 16.87 5.02
CA PHE A 66 7.81 15.69 5.12
C PHE A 66 7.91 14.87 3.82
N ILE A 67 7.86 15.54 2.68
CA ILE A 67 7.97 14.86 1.39
C ILE A 67 9.33 14.17 1.28
N ILE A 68 10.40 14.88 1.63
CA ILE A 68 11.74 14.32 1.54
C ILE A 68 11.86 13.06 2.40
N GLU A 69 11.38 13.13 3.63
CA GLU A 69 11.47 12.00 4.54
C GLU A 69 10.58 10.85 4.10
N LEU A 70 9.40 11.16 3.59
CA LEU A 70 8.50 10.14 3.09
C LEU A 70 9.14 9.36 1.94
N GLU A 71 9.73 10.08 1.00
CA GLU A 71 10.36 9.44 -0.15
C GLU A 71 11.58 8.60 0.23
N ARG A 72 12.15 8.89 1.40
CA ARG A 72 13.26 8.11 1.91
C ARG A 72 12.79 6.89 2.70
N GLY A 73 11.47 6.76 2.89
CA GLY A 73 10.93 5.60 3.58
C GLY A 73 10.82 5.75 5.07
N LYS A 74 10.63 6.96 5.58
CA LYS A 74 10.52 7.16 7.01
C LYS A 74 9.35 6.35 7.57
N ALA A 75 9.65 5.44 8.48
CA ALA A 75 8.64 4.54 9.03
C ALA A 75 7.64 5.23 9.95
N THR A 76 8.04 6.33 10.56
CA THR A 76 7.19 7.04 11.50
C THR A 76 6.47 8.22 10.89
N ALA A 77 6.30 8.23 9.57
CA ALA A 77 5.61 9.32 8.92
C ALA A 77 4.14 9.36 9.36
N GLU A 78 3.63 10.56 9.55
CA GLU A 78 2.25 10.74 9.98
C GLU A 78 1.32 10.26 8.87
N ILE A 79 0.49 9.27 9.17
CA ILE A 79 -0.29 8.62 8.13
C ILE A 79 -1.32 9.52 7.46
N GLY A 80 -1.89 10.46 8.20
CA GLY A 80 -2.84 11.38 7.59
C GLY A 80 -2.22 12.16 6.47
N LYS A 81 -1.00 12.63 6.67
CA LYS A 81 -0.30 13.37 5.64
C LYS A 81 0.12 12.46 4.49
N VAL A 82 0.48 11.22 4.80
CA VAL A 82 0.82 10.25 3.76
C VAL A 82 -0.38 10.05 2.85
N LEU A 83 -1.56 9.84 3.42
CA LEU A 83 -2.77 9.64 2.64
C LEU A 83 -3.09 10.85 1.78
N THR A 84 -2.88 12.05 2.29
CA THR A 84 -3.09 13.27 1.53
C THR A 84 -2.17 13.32 0.31
N ILE A 85 -0.92 12.94 0.50
CA ILE A 85 0.05 12.94 -0.60
C ILE A 85 -0.34 11.91 -1.65
N LEU A 86 -0.74 10.72 -1.22
CA LEU A 86 -1.16 9.69 -2.16
C LEU A 86 -2.35 10.18 -2.98
N GLN A 87 -3.33 10.81 -2.33
CA GLN A 87 -4.47 11.35 -3.04
C GLN A 87 -4.09 12.44 -4.02
N THR A 88 -3.17 13.30 -3.62
CA THR A 88 -2.72 14.39 -4.47
C THR A 88 -2.11 13.86 -5.76
N LEU A 89 -1.40 12.74 -5.66
CA LEU A 89 -0.76 12.14 -6.83
C LEU A 89 -1.66 11.16 -7.57
N GLY A 90 -2.85 10.89 -7.04
CA GLY A 90 -3.74 9.94 -7.67
C GLY A 90 -3.35 8.48 -7.41
N ILE A 91 -2.53 8.25 -6.40
CA ILE A 91 -2.15 6.89 -6.04
C ILE A 91 -3.25 6.29 -5.18
N GLN A 92 -3.75 5.14 -5.60
CA GLN A 92 -4.82 4.49 -4.86
C GLN A 92 -4.27 3.51 -3.84
N LEU A 93 -4.82 3.56 -2.64
CA LEU A 93 -4.46 2.63 -1.60
C LEU A 93 -5.71 1.84 -1.26
N THR A 94 -5.65 0.54 -1.42
CA THR A 94 -6.79 -0.33 -1.17
C THR A 94 -6.53 -1.20 0.04
N LEU A 95 -7.47 -1.19 0.97
CA LEU A 95 -7.40 -2.04 2.15
C LEU A 95 -8.55 -3.03 2.06
N THR A 96 -8.24 -4.31 2.11
CA THR A 96 -9.23 -5.33 1.97
C THR A 96 -9.30 -6.16 3.25
N PRO A 97 -10.45 -6.19 3.92
CA PRO A 97 -10.55 -6.98 5.15
C PRO A 97 -10.53 -8.46 4.82
N PRO A 98 -10.17 -9.30 5.79
CA PRO A 98 -10.20 -10.73 5.54
C PRO A 98 -11.65 -11.19 5.40
N PRO A 99 -11.88 -12.30 4.71
CA PRO A 99 -13.24 -12.79 4.48
C PRO A 99 -14.06 -12.96 5.73
N ALA A 100 -13.43 -13.38 6.83
CA ALA A 100 -14.14 -13.57 8.08
C ALA A 100 -14.73 -12.28 8.61
N ALA A 101 -13.95 -11.19 8.51
CA ALA A 101 -14.42 -9.89 8.97
C ALA A 101 -15.53 -9.36 8.07
N THR A 102 -15.43 -9.65 6.79
CA THR A 102 -16.44 -9.23 5.84
C THR A 102 -17.78 -9.87 6.13
N LYS A 103 -17.75 -11.14 6.56
CA LYS A 103 -18.96 -11.82 6.84
C LYS A 103 -19.69 -11.29 8.02
N ARG A 104 -18.98 -10.68 8.92
CA ARG A 104 -19.63 -10.21 10.05
C ARG A 104 -20.36 -8.98 9.75
N GLY A 105 -20.01 -8.33 8.77
CA GLY A 105 -20.60 -7.15 8.23
C GLY A 105 -21.88 -6.72 8.69
#